data_2a48545a4ca2fe5f3d91c34e32e9dec8
#
_entry.id   2a48545a4ca2fe5f3d91c34e32e9dec8
#
_cell.length_a   1.000
_cell.length_b   1.000
_cell.length_c   1.000
_cell.angle_alpha   90.00
_cell.angle_beta   90.00
_cell.angle_gamma   90.00
#
_symmetry.space_group_name_H-M   'P 1'
#
loop_
_entity.id
_entity.type
_entity.pdbx_description
1 polymer ?
#
loop_
_entity_poly.entity_id
_entity_poly.type
_entity_poly.pdbx_seq_one_letter_code
_entity_poly.pdbx_strand_id
1 'polypeptide(L)'
;MRLRLGVNIDHVATIRNARWTSESGGDHPDPVRAAQIVAACGGDGITAHLREDRRHIRDDDLARIQAATDLPLNLEMAATDEMVAIALRHMPHAACIVPERREERTTEGGLDAAGQHNRLAPIVARLSDAGIRVSLFIAPEERQIEAAMRLRVPVVELHTGEYAHAEGEAVAVQLKRLSDMAALAAKNGIEPHAGHGLTYDNVQAVAAIPQLAELNIGHYLVGEAIFVGLEASVTRMRELMDAAR
;
A
#
# COMPACT_ATOMS: atom_id res chain seq x y z
N MET A 1 -13.73 -15.41 -1.20
CA MET A 1 -12.90 -14.87 -0.09
C MET A 1 -13.21 -13.39 0.02
N ARG A 2 -13.37 -12.81 1.23
CA ARG A 2 -13.60 -11.38 1.41
C ARG A 2 -12.37 -10.59 0.92
N LEU A 3 -12.59 -9.52 0.18
CA LEU A 3 -11.53 -8.59 -0.24
C LEU A 3 -11.06 -7.79 0.98
N ARG A 4 -9.76 -7.82 1.27
CA ARG A 4 -9.19 -7.07 2.41
C ARG A 4 -9.06 -5.59 2.07
N LEU A 5 -9.21 -4.75 3.08
CA LEU A 5 -8.94 -3.31 3.04
C LEU A 5 -7.70 -3.01 3.89
N GLY A 6 -6.58 -2.76 3.22
CA GLY A 6 -5.40 -2.11 3.81
C GLY A 6 -5.59 -0.60 3.82
N VAL A 7 -5.45 0.03 4.97
CA VAL A 7 -5.57 1.48 5.08
C VAL A 7 -4.19 2.10 5.26
N ASN A 8 -3.76 2.87 4.24
CA ASN A 8 -2.52 3.65 4.33
C ASN A 8 -2.76 4.93 5.16
N ILE A 9 -1.99 5.09 6.25
CA ILE A 9 -2.15 6.17 7.22
C ILE A 9 -1.11 7.28 7.08
N ASP A 10 -0.30 7.30 6.03
CA ASP A 10 0.80 8.25 5.83
C ASP A 10 0.35 9.69 5.91
N HIS A 11 -0.83 10.01 5.34
CA HIS A 11 -1.30 11.39 5.30
C HIS A 11 -1.78 11.91 6.66
N VAL A 12 -2.07 11.04 7.63
CA VAL A 12 -2.24 11.45 9.03
C VAL A 12 -0.91 12.00 9.56
N ALA A 13 0.18 11.29 9.28
CA ALA A 13 1.52 11.74 9.63
C ALA A 13 1.95 13.00 8.84
N THR A 14 1.52 13.14 7.58
CA THR A 14 1.74 14.37 6.80
C THR A 14 1.11 15.59 7.49
N ILE A 15 -0.13 15.48 7.95
CA ILE A 15 -0.81 16.57 8.68
C ILE A 15 -0.08 16.87 9.99
N ARG A 16 0.33 15.84 10.75
CA ARG A 16 1.17 16.01 11.95
C ARG A 16 2.44 16.81 11.64
N ASN A 17 3.17 16.39 10.61
CA ASN A 17 4.47 16.97 10.26
C ASN A 17 4.36 18.36 9.62
N ALA A 18 3.19 18.76 9.11
CA ALA A 18 2.95 20.13 8.67
C ALA A 18 3.10 21.16 9.82
N ARG A 19 2.91 20.72 11.08
CA ARG A 19 3.06 21.57 12.29
C ARG A 19 4.25 21.16 13.16
N TRP A 20 4.53 19.87 13.26
CA TRP A 20 5.48 19.32 14.23
C TRP A 20 6.65 18.63 13.51
N THR A 21 7.85 19.14 13.69
CA THR A 21 9.07 18.44 13.26
C THR A 21 9.45 17.35 14.28
N SER A 22 10.35 16.45 13.91
CA SER A 22 10.93 15.47 14.83
C SER A 22 11.60 16.13 16.05
N GLU A 23 12.10 17.35 15.88
CA GLU A 23 12.77 18.13 16.94
C GLU A 23 11.79 18.88 17.85
N SER A 24 10.63 19.30 17.34
CA SER A 24 9.64 20.08 18.10
C SER A 24 8.68 19.26 18.96
N GLY A 25 8.69 17.93 18.81
CA GLY A 25 8.08 17.01 19.76
C GLY A 25 6.55 17.01 19.85
N GLY A 26 5.82 17.10 18.73
CA GLY A 26 4.35 17.01 18.73
C GLY A 26 3.86 15.76 18.01
N ASP A 27 2.73 15.18 18.49
CA ASP A 27 2.17 13.93 17.99
C ASP A 27 0.79 14.05 17.35
N HIS A 28 0.20 15.25 17.31
CA HIS A 28 -1.16 15.40 16.79
C HIS A 28 -1.20 15.91 15.35
N PRO A 29 -2.01 15.26 14.47
CA PRO A 29 -2.72 13.98 14.67
C PRO A 29 -1.76 12.78 14.74
N ASP A 30 -2.03 11.84 15.64
CA ASP A 30 -1.17 10.67 15.86
C ASP A 30 -1.54 9.53 14.91
N PRO A 31 -0.61 9.00 14.07
CA PRO A 31 -0.82 7.84 13.24
C PRO A 31 -1.21 6.57 14.03
N VAL A 32 -0.75 6.45 15.27
CA VAL A 32 -1.12 5.33 16.15
C VAL A 32 -2.62 5.33 16.46
N ARG A 33 -3.18 6.51 16.78
CA ARG A 33 -4.62 6.66 16.97
C ARG A 33 -5.40 6.34 15.68
N ALA A 34 -4.87 6.74 14.53
CA ALA A 34 -5.49 6.38 13.25
C ALA A 34 -5.52 4.87 13.05
N ALA A 35 -4.44 4.15 13.32
CA ALA A 35 -4.38 2.69 13.24
C ALA A 35 -5.42 2.02 14.16
N GLN A 36 -5.59 2.51 15.39
CA GLN A 36 -6.60 2.00 16.32
C GLN A 36 -8.03 2.22 15.81
N ILE A 37 -8.32 3.38 15.22
CA ILE A 37 -9.63 3.66 14.61
C ILE A 37 -9.87 2.71 13.42
N VAL A 38 -8.88 2.52 12.55
CA VAL A 38 -8.97 1.59 11.41
C VAL A 38 -9.28 0.18 11.89
N ALA A 39 -8.63 -0.29 12.94
CA ALA A 39 -8.88 -1.61 13.53
C ALA A 39 -10.32 -1.76 14.06
N ALA A 40 -10.89 -0.69 14.60
CA ALA A 40 -12.25 -0.69 15.15
C ALA A 40 -13.36 -0.60 14.09
N CYS A 41 -13.07 -0.11 12.86
CA CYS A 41 -14.08 0.21 11.85
C CYS A 41 -14.00 -0.61 10.56
N GLY A 42 -13.31 -1.75 10.57
CA GLY A 42 -13.37 -2.74 9.48
C GLY A 42 -12.21 -2.70 8.49
N GLY A 43 -11.09 -2.04 8.82
CA GLY A 43 -9.82 -2.24 8.14
C GLY A 43 -9.27 -3.63 8.44
N ASP A 44 -8.62 -4.24 7.47
CA ASP A 44 -8.03 -5.58 7.57
C ASP A 44 -6.51 -5.52 7.72
N GLY A 45 -5.89 -4.36 7.51
CA GLY A 45 -4.46 -4.10 7.66
C GLY A 45 -4.13 -2.62 7.71
N ILE A 46 -2.96 -2.30 8.24
CA ILE A 46 -2.39 -0.96 8.22
C ILE A 46 -1.25 -0.93 7.22
N THR A 47 -1.26 0.05 6.32
CA THR A 47 -0.13 0.34 5.44
C THR A 47 0.52 1.65 5.90
N ALA A 48 1.85 1.62 6.03
CA ALA A 48 2.64 2.77 6.40
C ALA A 48 3.93 2.82 5.58
N HIS A 49 4.21 3.94 4.93
CA HIS A 49 5.40 4.15 4.13
C HIS A 49 6.45 4.92 4.91
N LEU A 50 7.49 4.24 5.36
CA LEU A 50 8.68 4.91 5.90
C LEU A 50 9.60 5.30 4.75
N ARG A 51 9.45 6.53 4.27
CA ARG A 51 10.32 7.07 3.20
C ARG A 51 11.72 7.37 3.71
N GLU A 52 12.71 7.31 2.81
CA GLU A 52 14.10 7.66 3.13
C GLU A 52 14.23 9.09 3.69
N ASP A 53 13.41 10.03 3.24
CA ASP A 53 13.40 11.43 3.71
C ASP A 53 12.51 11.71 4.93
N ARG A 54 11.81 10.69 5.46
CA ARG A 54 10.96 10.78 6.67
C ARG A 54 9.90 11.90 6.60
N ARG A 55 9.41 12.26 5.41
CA ARG A 55 8.47 13.37 5.24
C ARG A 55 7.13 13.18 5.94
N HIS A 56 6.75 11.95 6.28
CA HIS A 56 5.50 11.63 7.01
C HIS A 56 5.75 10.62 8.14
N ILE A 57 5.70 9.31 7.92
CA ILE A 57 6.00 8.30 8.95
C ILE A 57 7.42 8.46 9.45
N ARG A 58 7.62 8.34 10.77
CA ARG A 58 8.90 8.42 11.46
C ARG A 58 9.32 7.03 11.93
N ASP A 59 10.60 6.85 12.26
CA ASP A 59 11.15 5.53 12.62
C ASP A 59 10.45 4.91 13.83
N ASP A 60 10.09 5.71 14.85
CA ASP A 60 9.40 5.24 16.05
C ASP A 60 7.91 4.98 15.84
N ASP A 61 7.28 5.56 14.82
CA ASP A 61 5.87 5.29 14.52
C ASP A 61 5.63 3.79 14.24
N LEU A 62 6.55 3.10 13.57
CA LEU A 62 6.39 1.68 13.22
C LEU A 62 6.19 0.81 14.45
N ALA A 63 7.09 0.93 15.44
CA ALA A 63 6.99 0.17 16.69
C ALA A 63 5.73 0.51 17.49
N ARG A 64 5.36 1.80 17.52
CA ARG A 64 4.16 2.29 18.21
C ARG A 64 2.87 1.77 17.56
N ILE A 65 2.79 1.76 16.22
CA ILE A 65 1.66 1.20 15.48
C ILE A 65 1.52 -0.30 15.77
N GLN A 66 2.62 -1.07 15.65
CA GLN A 66 2.60 -2.51 15.91
C GLN A 66 2.19 -2.85 17.35
N ALA A 67 2.57 -2.02 18.32
CA ALA A 67 2.18 -2.22 19.71
C ALA A 67 0.71 -1.84 20.03
N ALA A 68 0.09 -1.02 19.16
CA ALA A 68 -1.21 -0.42 19.42
C ALA A 68 -2.41 -1.17 18.77
N THR A 69 -2.15 -2.10 17.86
CA THR A 69 -3.19 -2.87 17.15
C THR A 69 -2.69 -4.24 16.73
N ASP A 70 -3.60 -5.22 16.68
CA ASP A 70 -3.32 -6.57 16.17
C ASP A 70 -3.42 -6.66 14.65
N LEU A 71 -3.78 -5.57 13.95
CA LEU A 71 -3.82 -5.57 12.50
C LEU A 71 -2.41 -5.76 11.91
N PRO A 72 -2.27 -6.55 10.84
CA PRO A 72 -1.00 -6.73 10.17
C PRO A 72 -0.49 -5.38 9.62
N LEU A 73 0.78 -5.07 9.87
CA LEU A 73 1.47 -3.93 9.29
C LEU A 73 2.09 -4.32 7.96
N ASN A 74 1.71 -3.61 6.89
CA ASN A 74 2.38 -3.61 5.59
C ASN A 74 3.30 -2.38 5.53
N LEU A 75 4.61 -2.59 5.60
CA LEU A 75 5.62 -1.54 5.50
C LEU A 75 5.95 -1.26 4.04
N GLU A 76 5.57 -0.08 3.53
CA GLU A 76 6.08 0.38 2.24
C GLU A 76 7.48 0.97 2.41
N MET A 77 8.40 0.61 1.51
CA MET A 77 9.80 0.97 1.63
C MET A 77 10.53 1.04 0.29
N ALA A 78 11.54 1.91 0.20
CA ALA A 78 12.50 1.89 -0.89
C ALA A 78 13.39 0.63 -0.85
N ALA A 79 13.89 0.22 -2.03
CA ALA A 79 14.83 -0.90 -2.15
C ALA A 79 16.27 -0.46 -1.77
N THR A 80 16.51 -0.12 -0.49
CA THR A 80 17.83 0.28 0.02
C THR A 80 18.23 -0.56 1.23
N ASP A 81 19.55 -0.64 1.49
CA ASP A 81 20.07 -1.40 2.64
C ASP A 81 19.60 -0.83 3.98
N GLU A 82 19.42 0.50 4.09
CA GLU A 82 18.88 1.16 5.26
C GLU A 82 17.45 0.66 5.55
N MET A 83 16.57 0.70 4.55
CA MET A 83 15.18 0.28 4.71
C MET A 83 15.07 -1.22 4.98
N VAL A 84 15.91 -2.05 4.37
CA VAL A 84 15.99 -3.48 4.70
C VAL A 84 16.40 -3.69 6.16
N ALA A 85 17.40 -2.96 6.67
CA ALA A 85 17.81 -3.06 8.07
C ALA A 85 16.69 -2.64 9.04
N ILE A 86 15.90 -1.63 8.68
CA ILE A 86 14.73 -1.20 9.45
C ILE A 86 13.64 -2.26 9.41
N ALA A 87 13.30 -2.81 8.24
CA ALA A 87 12.31 -3.88 8.12
C ALA A 87 12.70 -5.12 8.95
N LEU A 88 13.97 -5.54 8.90
CA LEU A 88 14.49 -6.65 9.70
C LEU A 88 14.46 -6.38 11.21
N ARG A 89 14.58 -5.13 11.65
CA ARG A 89 14.47 -4.76 13.07
C ARG A 89 13.03 -4.78 13.57
N HIS A 90 12.09 -4.27 12.77
CA HIS A 90 10.68 -4.14 13.16
C HIS A 90 9.85 -5.39 12.85
N MET A 91 10.33 -6.24 11.93
CA MET A 91 9.64 -7.48 11.55
C MET A 91 8.15 -7.25 11.23
N PRO A 92 7.80 -6.35 10.29
CA PRO A 92 6.41 -6.16 9.88
C PRO A 92 5.85 -7.44 9.26
N HIS A 93 4.52 -7.57 9.25
CA HIS A 93 3.86 -8.71 8.59
C HIS A 93 4.20 -8.81 7.10
N ALA A 94 4.25 -7.66 6.43
CA ALA A 94 4.62 -7.56 5.03
C ALA A 94 5.52 -6.34 4.78
N ALA A 95 6.31 -6.40 3.71
CA ALA A 95 7.07 -5.28 3.18
C ALA A 95 6.78 -5.13 1.69
N CYS A 96 6.22 -3.98 1.30
CA CYS A 96 5.98 -3.61 -0.08
C CYS A 96 7.12 -2.74 -0.61
N ILE A 97 7.84 -3.23 -1.61
CA ILE A 97 8.92 -2.45 -2.22
C ILE A 97 8.32 -1.52 -3.26
N VAL A 98 8.51 -0.21 -3.04
CA VAL A 98 7.98 0.87 -3.89
C VAL A 98 9.11 1.69 -4.51
N PRO A 99 8.88 2.36 -5.66
CA PRO A 99 9.83 3.36 -6.15
C PRO A 99 9.76 4.61 -5.29
N GLU A 100 10.91 5.21 -4.98
CA GLU A 100 10.99 6.51 -4.33
C GLU A 100 11.80 7.48 -5.19
N ARG A 101 11.19 8.61 -5.54
CA ARG A 101 11.86 9.76 -6.15
C ARG A 101 11.63 10.97 -5.28
N ARG A 102 12.68 11.74 -5.03
CA ARG A 102 12.61 12.89 -4.11
C ARG A 102 11.67 14.00 -4.60
N GLU A 103 11.53 14.14 -5.92
CA GLU A 103 10.72 15.15 -6.58
C GLU A 103 9.22 14.83 -6.50
N GLU A 104 8.85 13.56 -6.32
CA GLU A 104 7.45 13.15 -6.25
C GLU A 104 6.89 13.39 -4.85
N ARG A 105 5.68 13.97 -4.77
CA ARG A 105 4.99 14.18 -3.48
C ARG A 105 4.41 12.89 -2.93
N THR A 106 3.92 12.05 -3.82
CA THR A 106 3.43 10.69 -3.57
C THR A 106 4.14 9.72 -4.51
N THR A 107 4.02 8.41 -4.30
CA THR A 107 4.59 7.42 -5.21
C THR A 107 3.78 7.37 -6.49
N GLU A 108 4.34 7.91 -7.57
CA GLU A 108 3.72 7.90 -8.90
C GLU A 108 4.36 6.83 -9.78
N GLY A 109 3.52 5.98 -10.38
CA GLY A 109 3.96 4.85 -11.18
C GLY A 109 4.50 3.68 -10.36
N GLY A 110 4.62 2.51 -11.00
CA GLY A 110 5.11 1.29 -10.36
C GLY A 110 6.63 1.17 -10.38
N LEU A 111 7.15 0.32 -9.49
CA LEU A 111 8.56 -0.11 -9.49
C LEU A 111 8.87 -0.86 -10.80
N ASP A 112 9.97 -0.52 -11.45
CA ASP A 112 10.47 -1.29 -12.60
C ASP A 112 11.23 -2.54 -12.12
N ALA A 113 10.47 -3.55 -11.72
CA ALA A 113 11.02 -4.81 -11.23
C ALA A 113 11.77 -5.58 -12.33
N ALA A 114 11.33 -5.45 -13.58
CA ALA A 114 11.97 -6.12 -14.72
C ALA A 114 13.37 -5.54 -15.01
N GLY A 115 13.50 -4.21 -14.99
CA GLY A 115 14.77 -3.54 -15.23
C GLY A 115 15.73 -3.59 -14.04
N GLN A 116 15.21 -3.78 -12.82
CA GLN A 116 16.01 -3.76 -11.58
C GLN A 116 16.19 -5.14 -10.93
N HIS A 117 15.94 -6.24 -11.66
CA HIS A 117 15.96 -7.59 -11.09
C HIS A 117 17.20 -7.88 -10.24
N ASN A 118 18.40 -7.61 -10.75
CA ASN A 118 19.65 -7.89 -10.04
C ASN A 118 19.83 -7.09 -8.74
N ARG A 119 19.24 -5.89 -8.67
CA ARG A 119 19.23 -5.06 -7.45
C ARG A 119 18.20 -5.58 -6.43
N LEU A 120 17.05 -6.00 -6.91
CA LEU A 120 15.94 -6.43 -6.07
C LEU A 120 16.12 -7.84 -5.50
N ALA A 121 16.72 -8.75 -6.25
CA ALA A 121 16.85 -10.15 -5.86
C ALA A 121 17.50 -10.35 -4.47
N PRO A 122 18.64 -9.74 -4.12
CA PRO A 122 19.23 -9.90 -2.79
C PRO A 122 18.39 -9.25 -1.68
N ILE A 123 17.65 -8.18 -1.96
CA ILE A 123 16.76 -7.51 -1.02
C ILE A 123 15.56 -8.40 -0.70
N VAL A 124 14.90 -8.92 -1.74
CA VAL A 124 13.76 -9.84 -1.62
C VAL A 124 14.18 -11.08 -0.83
N ALA A 125 15.33 -11.67 -1.15
CA ALA A 125 15.84 -12.84 -0.44
C ALA A 125 16.03 -12.56 1.06
N ARG A 126 16.71 -11.47 1.44
CA ARG A 126 16.96 -11.09 2.84
C ARG A 126 15.67 -10.90 3.64
N LEU A 127 14.67 -10.24 3.05
CA LEU A 127 13.37 -10.02 3.71
C LEU A 127 12.58 -11.33 3.83
N SER A 128 12.56 -12.14 2.76
CA SER A 128 11.85 -13.42 2.75
C SER A 128 12.47 -14.45 3.70
N ASP A 129 13.81 -14.52 3.77
CA ASP A 129 14.53 -15.42 4.69
C ASP A 129 14.28 -15.08 6.16
N ALA A 130 13.97 -13.82 6.45
CA ALA A 130 13.53 -13.37 7.76
C ALA A 130 12.04 -13.66 8.06
N GLY A 131 11.28 -14.18 7.09
CA GLY A 131 9.85 -14.47 7.25
C GLY A 131 8.92 -13.28 6.96
N ILE A 132 9.45 -12.17 6.46
CA ILE A 132 8.64 -11.01 6.04
C ILE A 132 8.00 -11.31 4.68
N ARG A 133 6.70 -11.09 4.56
CA ARG A 133 5.94 -11.29 3.32
C ARG A 133 6.23 -10.16 2.34
N VAL A 134 7.05 -10.41 1.32
CA VAL A 134 7.46 -9.36 0.37
C VAL A 134 6.42 -9.17 -0.73
N SER A 135 6.10 -7.92 -1.04
CA SER A 135 5.34 -7.52 -2.21
C SER A 135 6.09 -6.48 -3.05
N LEU A 136 5.72 -6.36 -4.31
CA LEU A 136 6.24 -5.34 -5.22
C LEU A 136 5.10 -4.47 -5.73
N PHE A 137 5.22 -3.16 -5.58
CA PHE A 137 4.30 -2.18 -6.14
C PHE A 137 4.67 -1.91 -7.60
N ILE A 138 3.93 -2.49 -8.56
CA ILE A 138 4.28 -2.54 -9.97
C ILE A 138 3.17 -2.02 -10.88
N ALA A 139 3.53 -1.52 -12.06
CA ALA A 139 2.56 -1.26 -13.11
C ALA A 139 1.87 -2.57 -13.54
N PRO A 140 0.58 -2.54 -13.92
CA PRO A 140 -0.15 -3.72 -14.41
C PRO A 140 0.32 -4.10 -15.83
N GLU A 141 1.52 -4.67 -15.92
CA GLU A 141 2.21 -5.09 -17.14
C GLU A 141 2.74 -6.51 -17.00
N GLU A 142 2.58 -7.32 -18.07
CA GLU A 142 3.02 -8.72 -18.09
C GLU A 142 4.49 -8.88 -17.71
N ARG A 143 5.38 -8.01 -18.26
CA ARG A 143 6.81 -8.03 -17.96
C ARG A 143 7.13 -7.84 -16.47
N GLN A 144 6.29 -7.08 -15.76
CA GLN A 144 6.47 -6.83 -14.31
C GLN A 144 6.00 -8.05 -13.50
N ILE A 145 4.90 -8.69 -13.91
CA ILE A 145 4.45 -9.97 -13.30
C ILE A 145 5.51 -11.06 -13.49
N GLU A 146 6.08 -11.19 -14.70
CA GLU A 146 7.17 -12.14 -14.96
C GLU A 146 8.41 -11.85 -14.09
N ALA A 147 8.74 -10.58 -13.88
CA ALA A 147 9.84 -10.22 -12.99
C ALA A 147 9.54 -10.61 -11.53
N ALA A 148 8.32 -10.38 -11.06
CA ALA A 148 7.86 -10.81 -9.74
C ALA A 148 7.96 -12.33 -9.56
N MET A 149 7.57 -13.11 -10.58
CA MET A 149 7.76 -14.58 -10.60
C MET A 149 9.22 -14.98 -10.45
N ARG A 150 10.12 -14.35 -11.22
CA ARG A 150 11.58 -14.64 -11.15
C ARG A 150 12.17 -14.25 -9.79
N LEU A 151 11.67 -13.19 -9.17
CA LEU A 151 12.04 -12.74 -7.82
C LEU A 151 11.40 -13.61 -6.72
N ARG A 152 10.44 -14.48 -7.07
CA ARG A 152 9.72 -15.38 -6.15
C ARG A 152 8.99 -14.63 -5.03
N VAL A 153 8.48 -13.44 -5.31
CA VAL A 153 7.65 -12.74 -4.32
C VAL A 153 6.25 -13.36 -4.26
N PRO A 154 5.67 -13.51 -3.06
CA PRO A 154 4.34 -14.09 -2.91
C PRO A 154 3.21 -13.14 -3.29
N VAL A 155 3.48 -11.84 -3.38
CA VAL A 155 2.49 -10.78 -3.59
C VAL A 155 2.98 -9.76 -4.61
N VAL A 156 2.04 -9.22 -5.39
CA VAL A 156 2.23 -7.98 -6.14
C VAL A 156 1.10 -7.02 -5.82
N GLU A 157 1.40 -5.72 -5.73
CA GLU A 157 0.41 -4.67 -5.68
C GLU A 157 0.39 -3.93 -7.03
N LEU A 158 -0.74 -4.04 -7.73
CA LEU A 158 -0.94 -3.41 -9.03
C LEU A 158 -1.27 -1.92 -8.84
N HIS A 159 -0.47 -1.05 -9.42
CA HIS A 159 -0.69 0.39 -9.42
C HIS A 159 -1.97 0.76 -10.19
N THR A 160 -2.93 1.39 -9.52
CA THR A 160 -4.23 1.77 -10.11
C THR A 160 -4.31 3.23 -10.56
N GLY A 161 -3.22 4.00 -10.50
CA GLY A 161 -3.22 5.43 -10.81
C GLY A 161 -3.68 5.76 -12.23
N GLU A 162 -3.24 5.01 -13.25
CA GLU A 162 -3.70 5.21 -14.62
C GLU A 162 -5.22 4.98 -14.76
N TYR A 163 -5.78 4.00 -14.04
CA TYR A 163 -7.22 3.79 -13.96
C TYR A 163 -7.93 4.94 -13.24
N ALA A 164 -7.37 5.38 -12.11
CA ALA A 164 -7.96 6.44 -11.28
C ALA A 164 -8.04 7.80 -11.99
N HIS A 165 -7.10 8.07 -12.90
CA HIS A 165 -7.06 9.31 -13.70
C HIS A 165 -7.68 9.18 -15.10
N ALA A 166 -8.14 7.96 -15.46
CA ALA A 166 -8.74 7.74 -16.77
C ALA A 166 -10.14 8.36 -16.86
N GLU A 167 -10.49 8.82 -18.06
CA GLU A 167 -11.81 9.35 -18.37
C GLU A 167 -12.41 8.66 -19.61
N GLY A 168 -13.73 8.65 -19.70
CA GLY A 168 -14.45 8.10 -20.84
C GLY A 168 -14.13 6.64 -21.12
N GLU A 169 -13.83 6.31 -22.37
CA GLU A 169 -13.53 4.94 -22.79
C GLU A 169 -12.22 4.37 -22.20
N ALA A 170 -11.28 5.25 -21.82
CA ALA A 170 -10.01 4.83 -21.22
C ALA A 170 -10.21 4.12 -19.88
N VAL A 171 -11.26 4.44 -19.11
CA VAL A 171 -11.60 3.76 -17.84
C VAL A 171 -11.74 2.25 -18.06
N ALA A 172 -12.52 1.84 -19.06
CA ALA A 172 -12.75 0.42 -19.34
C ALA A 172 -11.45 -0.29 -19.80
N VAL A 173 -10.60 0.40 -20.54
CA VAL A 173 -9.30 -0.11 -21.00
C VAL A 173 -8.37 -0.38 -19.80
N GLN A 174 -8.25 0.59 -18.90
CA GLN A 174 -7.39 0.44 -17.72
C GLN A 174 -7.94 -0.59 -16.72
N LEU A 175 -9.26 -0.65 -16.53
CA LEU A 175 -9.89 -1.67 -15.68
C LEU A 175 -9.64 -3.08 -16.23
N LYS A 176 -9.78 -3.26 -17.55
CA LYS A 176 -9.46 -4.54 -18.21
C LYS A 176 -8.01 -4.93 -18.00
N ARG A 177 -7.07 -3.99 -18.16
CA ARG A 177 -5.63 -4.20 -17.94
C ARG A 177 -5.35 -4.68 -16.51
N LEU A 178 -5.95 -4.03 -15.50
CA LEU A 178 -5.86 -4.45 -14.09
C LEU A 178 -6.40 -5.88 -13.90
N SER A 179 -7.57 -6.18 -14.47
CA SER A 179 -8.20 -7.50 -14.37
C SER A 179 -7.35 -8.59 -15.02
N ASP A 180 -6.82 -8.34 -16.22
CA ASP A 180 -5.97 -9.31 -16.93
C ASP A 180 -4.68 -9.60 -16.13
N MET A 181 -4.04 -8.56 -15.56
CA MET A 181 -2.81 -8.74 -14.79
C MET A 181 -3.05 -9.35 -13.41
N ALA A 182 -4.18 -9.06 -12.76
CA ALA A 182 -4.57 -9.76 -11.54
C ALA A 182 -4.80 -11.27 -11.81
N ALA A 183 -5.47 -11.61 -12.92
CA ALA A 183 -5.66 -12.99 -13.33
C ALA A 183 -4.34 -13.69 -13.67
N LEU A 184 -3.41 -13.00 -14.35
CA LEU A 184 -2.09 -13.54 -14.66
C LEU A 184 -1.27 -13.82 -13.41
N ALA A 185 -1.24 -12.88 -12.44
CA ALA A 185 -0.56 -13.04 -11.16
C ALA A 185 -1.11 -14.25 -10.40
N ALA A 186 -2.45 -14.31 -10.23
CA ALA A 186 -3.12 -15.40 -9.51
C ALA A 186 -2.88 -16.77 -10.17
N LYS A 187 -2.92 -16.85 -11.51
CA LYS A 187 -2.61 -18.08 -12.27
C LYS A 187 -1.21 -18.61 -11.99
N ASN A 188 -0.27 -17.73 -11.70
CA ASN A 188 1.12 -18.05 -11.39
C ASN A 188 1.42 -18.19 -9.89
N GLY A 189 0.38 -18.26 -9.04
CA GLY A 189 0.53 -18.43 -7.59
C GLY A 189 0.98 -17.20 -6.83
N ILE A 190 0.91 -16.01 -7.46
CA ILE A 190 1.17 -14.72 -6.82
C ILE A 190 -0.16 -14.10 -6.42
N GLU A 191 -0.30 -13.68 -5.16
CA GLU A 191 -1.50 -13.00 -4.68
C GLU A 191 -1.53 -11.55 -5.18
N PRO A 192 -2.54 -11.15 -5.99
CA PRO A 192 -2.62 -9.77 -6.46
C PRO A 192 -3.36 -8.88 -5.46
N HIS A 193 -2.74 -7.78 -5.10
CA HIS A 193 -3.32 -6.62 -4.46
C HIS A 193 -3.41 -5.48 -5.48
N ALA A 194 -4.10 -4.39 -5.12
CA ALA A 194 -4.14 -3.18 -5.93
C ALA A 194 -4.27 -1.94 -5.06
N GLY A 195 -3.79 -0.81 -5.52
CA GLY A 195 -3.87 0.43 -4.76
C GLY A 195 -3.40 1.66 -5.54
N HIS A 196 -3.53 2.80 -4.90
CA HIS A 196 -3.21 4.14 -5.35
C HIS A 196 -4.30 4.81 -6.20
N GLY A 197 -4.84 5.93 -5.70
CA GLY A 197 -5.81 6.76 -6.41
C GLY A 197 -7.27 6.27 -6.34
N LEU A 198 -7.56 5.24 -5.53
CA LEU A 198 -8.93 4.75 -5.37
C LEU A 198 -9.76 5.68 -4.47
N THR A 199 -11.01 5.91 -4.89
CA THR A 199 -12.01 6.77 -4.26
C THR A 199 -13.34 6.02 -4.12
N TYR A 200 -14.35 6.63 -3.50
CA TYR A 200 -15.70 6.04 -3.43
C TYR A 200 -16.32 5.83 -4.82
N ASP A 201 -15.98 6.70 -5.78
CA ASP A 201 -16.60 6.67 -7.12
C ASP A 201 -16.01 5.60 -8.04
N ASN A 202 -14.76 5.16 -7.78
CA ASN A 202 -14.06 4.26 -8.67
C ASN A 202 -13.69 2.90 -8.06
N VAL A 203 -13.80 2.74 -6.72
CA VAL A 203 -13.34 1.53 -6.02
C VAL A 203 -14.14 0.27 -6.38
N GLN A 204 -15.46 0.39 -6.61
CA GLN A 204 -16.33 -0.78 -6.80
C GLN A 204 -15.96 -1.61 -8.02
N ALA A 205 -15.60 -0.96 -9.12
CA ALA A 205 -15.20 -1.67 -10.34
C ALA A 205 -13.89 -2.46 -10.12
N VAL A 206 -12.92 -1.92 -9.39
CA VAL A 206 -11.69 -2.63 -9.03
C VAL A 206 -11.97 -3.72 -8.00
N ALA A 207 -12.78 -3.44 -6.98
CA ALA A 207 -13.17 -4.42 -5.98
C ALA A 207 -13.90 -5.64 -6.58
N ALA A 208 -14.62 -5.47 -7.68
CA ALA A 208 -15.29 -6.56 -8.40
C ALA A 208 -14.33 -7.53 -9.12
N ILE A 209 -13.04 -7.21 -9.28
CA ILE A 209 -12.04 -8.11 -9.89
C ILE A 209 -11.81 -9.31 -8.96
N PRO A 210 -12.24 -10.52 -9.34
CA PRO A 210 -12.36 -11.65 -8.39
C PRO A 210 -11.01 -12.16 -7.86
N GLN A 211 -9.92 -11.92 -8.58
CA GLN A 211 -8.58 -12.38 -8.20
C GLN A 211 -7.92 -11.47 -7.18
N LEU A 212 -8.32 -10.20 -7.08
CA LEU A 212 -7.74 -9.30 -6.09
C LEU A 212 -8.06 -9.77 -4.67
N ALA A 213 -7.04 -9.82 -3.83
CA ALA A 213 -7.13 -10.25 -2.44
C ALA A 213 -7.18 -9.07 -1.46
N GLU A 214 -6.63 -7.91 -1.85
CA GLU A 214 -6.52 -6.72 -1.00
C GLU A 214 -6.51 -5.44 -1.84
N LEU A 215 -7.10 -4.36 -1.30
CA LEU A 215 -6.93 -3.00 -1.79
C LEU A 215 -6.24 -2.15 -0.72
N ASN A 216 -5.17 -1.43 -1.11
CA ASN A 216 -4.48 -0.47 -0.24
C ASN A 216 -4.89 0.96 -0.61
N ILE A 217 -5.53 1.67 0.32
CA ILE A 217 -6.14 2.98 0.08
C ILE A 217 -5.73 3.94 1.20
N GLY A 218 -5.21 5.11 0.84
CA GLY A 218 -4.70 6.07 1.83
C GLY A 218 -5.20 7.50 1.62
N HIS A 219 -4.67 8.19 0.62
CA HIS A 219 -4.88 9.63 0.43
C HIS A 219 -6.35 10.03 0.50
N TYR A 220 -7.21 9.34 -0.25
CA TYR A 220 -8.64 9.64 -0.30
C TYR A 220 -9.32 9.47 1.06
N LEU A 221 -9.03 8.36 1.77
CA LEU A 221 -9.63 8.09 3.08
C LEU A 221 -9.27 9.15 4.12
N VAL A 222 -8.01 9.58 4.15
CA VAL A 222 -7.56 10.63 5.08
C VAL A 222 -8.13 12.00 4.66
N GLY A 223 -8.22 12.28 3.35
CA GLY A 223 -8.85 13.50 2.83
C GLY A 223 -10.32 13.60 3.22
N GLU A 224 -11.11 12.55 2.98
CA GLU A 224 -12.52 12.48 3.39
C GLU A 224 -12.68 12.57 4.92
N ALA A 225 -11.75 11.98 5.66
CA ALA A 225 -11.78 12.02 7.13
C ALA A 225 -11.74 13.44 7.72
N ILE A 226 -11.24 14.43 7.00
CA ILE A 226 -11.26 15.84 7.41
C ILE A 226 -12.70 16.35 7.52
N PHE A 227 -13.61 15.84 6.70
CA PHE A 227 -15.01 16.28 6.64
C PHE A 227 -15.96 15.41 7.46
N VAL A 228 -15.71 14.08 7.46
CA VAL A 228 -16.66 13.13 8.05
C VAL A 228 -16.10 12.32 9.23
N GLY A 229 -14.82 12.45 9.51
CA GLY A 229 -14.09 11.63 10.48
C GLY A 229 -13.57 10.31 9.87
N LEU A 230 -12.46 9.79 10.42
CA LEU A 230 -11.76 8.62 9.86
C LEU A 230 -12.62 7.34 9.94
N GLU A 231 -13.35 7.15 11.02
CA GLU A 231 -14.25 6.01 11.21
C GLU A 231 -15.30 5.93 10.08
N ALA A 232 -16.02 7.04 9.84
CA ALA A 232 -17.04 7.08 8.79
C ALA A 232 -16.43 6.89 7.39
N SER A 233 -15.26 7.49 7.15
CA SER A 233 -14.56 7.36 5.87
C SER A 233 -14.17 5.90 5.58
N VAL A 234 -13.57 5.21 6.54
CA VAL A 234 -13.15 3.80 6.37
C VAL A 234 -14.36 2.88 6.26
N THR A 235 -15.37 3.06 7.12
CA THR A 235 -16.62 2.28 7.09
C THR A 235 -17.30 2.39 5.73
N ARG A 236 -17.41 3.59 5.18
CA ARG A 236 -18.01 3.81 3.86
C ARG A 236 -17.24 3.10 2.74
N MET A 237 -15.91 3.17 2.76
CA MET A 237 -15.08 2.45 1.80
C MET A 237 -15.29 0.94 1.90
N ARG A 238 -15.34 0.40 3.11
CA ARG A 238 -15.60 -1.02 3.36
C ARG A 238 -16.95 -1.46 2.78
N GLU A 239 -18.03 -0.70 3.04
CA GLU A 239 -19.35 -0.97 2.50
C GLU A 239 -19.36 -1.04 0.96
N LEU A 240 -18.68 -0.09 0.30
CA LEU A 240 -18.58 -0.06 -1.16
C LEU A 240 -17.83 -1.28 -1.72
N MET A 241 -16.76 -1.68 -1.05
CA MET A 241 -16.00 -2.88 -1.45
C MET A 241 -16.83 -4.16 -1.24
N ASP A 242 -17.55 -4.28 -0.12
CA ASP A 242 -18.39 -5.43 0.16
C ASP A 242 -19.59 -5.52 -0.79
N ALA A 243 -20.17 -4.39 -1.20
CA ALA A 243 -21.27 -4.34 -2.15
C ALA A 243 -20.87 -4.73 -3.59
N ALA A 244 -19.57 -4.76 -3.90
CA ALA A 244 -19.02 -5.12 -5.21
C ALA A 244 -18.73 -6.64 -5.35
N ARG A 245 -18.94 -7.44 -4.28
CA ARG A 245 -18.58 -8.88 -4.24
C ARG A 245 -19.66 -9.80 -3.76
#